data_90688471bd1805ecafd14bc25881a7ba
#
_entry.id   90688471bd1805ecafd14bc25881a7ba
#
_cell.length_a   1.000
_cell.length_b   1.000
_cell.length_c   1.000
_cell.angle_alpha   90.00
_cell.angle_beta   90.00
_cell.angle_gamma   90.00
#
_symmetry.space_group_name_H-M   'P 1'
#
loop_
_entity.id
_entity.type
_entity.pdbx_description
1 polymer ?
#
loop_
_entity_poly.entity_id
_entity_poly.type
_entity_poly.pdbx_seq_one_letter_code
_entity_poly.pdbx_strand_id
1 'polypeptide(L)'
;KTYRSFDDTIDYINSHPRPLAAYYFGTNAAEEKNFLKRTTSGGACVNDVMFHMLQKDLPFGGVGPSGMGAYHGIEGFKTFSHAKAVFRQTRAFNVAKLGGFLPPYGEASEKAIKAQVKR
;
A
#
# COMPACT_ATOMS: atom_id res chain seq x y z
N LYS A 1 -1.08 -27.00 15.27
CA LYS A 1 0.37 -27.06 15.11
C LYS A 1 1.03 -26.32 16.27
N THR A 2 2.04 -26.91 16.91
CA THR A 2 2.81 -26.27 17.99
C THR A 2 4.04 -25.58 17.40
N TYR A 3 4.54 -24.56 18.06
CA TYR A 3 5.76 -23.83 17.72
C TYR A 3 6.70 -23.80 18.94
N ARG A 4 7.98 -23.57 18.70
CA ARG A 4 9.02 -23.50 19.75
C ARG A 4 9.33 -22.05 20.13
N SER A 5 9.31 -21.17 19.15
CA SER A 5 9.53 -19.74 19.33
C SER A 5 8.49 -18.94 18.55
N PHE A 6 8.29 -17.70 18.93
CA PHE A 6 7.38 -16.82 18.19
C PHE A 6 7.89 -16.53 16.77
N ASP A 7 9.20 -16.47 16.58
CA ASP A 7 9.81 -16.31 15.26
C ASP A 7 9.49 -17.47 14.31
N ASP A 8 9.47 -18.72 14.80
CA ASP A 8 9.05 -19.88 14.00
C ASP A 8 7.63 -19.69 13.44
N THR A 9 6.76 -19.02 14.20
CA THR A 9 5.38 -18.71 13.78
C THR A 9 5.37 -17.69 12.66
N ILE A 10 6.16 -16.63 12.77
CA ILE A 10 6.29 -15.60 11.73
C ILE A 10 6.86 -16.18 10.44
N ASP A 11 7.92 -16.99 10.55
CA ASP A 11 8.56 -17.64 9.40
C ASP A 11 7.59 -18.62 8.72
N TYR A 12 6.82 -19.36 9.50
CA TYR A 12 5.78 -20.24 8.98
C TYR A 12 4.70 -19.45 8.21
N ILE A 13 4.20 -18.35 8.75
CA ILE A 13 3.21 -17.50 8.07
C ILE A 13 3.79 -16.96 6.76
N ASN A 14 5.01 -16.46 6.79
CA ASN A 14 5.66 -15.84 5.63
C ASN A 14 6.05 -16.85 4.54
N SER A 15 6.19 -18.13 4.88
CA SER A 15 6.44 -19.20 3.90
C SER A 15 5.17 -19.68 3.16
N HIS A 16 4.00 -19.17 3.54
CA HIS A 16 2.72 -19.50 2.93
C HIS A 16 2.12 -18.32 2.14
N PRO A 17 1.15 -18.59 1.26
CA PRO A 17 0.41 -17.53 0.59
C PRO A 17 -0.21 -16.55 1.59
N ARG A 18 -0.15 -15.25 1.27
CA ARG A 18 -0.66 -14.19 2.14
C ARG A 18 -2.17 -14.37 2.39
N PRO A 19 -2.58 -14.52 3.65
CA PRO A 19 -3.97 -14.78 4.00
C PRO A 19 -4.84 -13.51 3.90
N LEU A 20 -6.15 -13.71 3.80
CA LEU A 20 -7.12 -12.62 3.88
C LEU A 20 -7.12 -11.96 5.27
N ALA A 21 -6.99 -12.78 6.31
CA ALA A 21 -6.95 -12.31 7.70
C ALA A 21 -5.91 -13.07 8.51
N ALA A 22 -5.30 -12.39 9.47
CA ALA A 22 -4.40 -12.99 10.45
C ALA A 22 -4.85 -12.61 11.86
N TYR A 23 -4.67 -13.51 12.80
CA TYR A 23 -5.15 -13.36 14.17
C TYR A 23 -4.01 -13.56 15.17
N TYR A 24 -3.89 -12.62 16.11
CA TYR A 24 -2.96 -12.74 17.23
C TYR A 24 -3.74 -12.81 18.55
N PHE A 25 -3.43 -13.80 19.37
CA PHE A 25 -3.97 -13.95 20.71
C PHE A 25 -2.84 -13.93 21.73
N GLY A 26 -2.81 -12.93 22.59
CA GLY A 26 -1.79 -12.79 23.61
C GLY A 26 -1.83 -11.42 24.28
N THR A 27 -0.97 -11.27 25.27
CA THR A 27 -0.81 -10.03 26.06
C THR A 27 0.59 -9.44 25.94
N ASN A 28 1.48 -10.06 25.16
CA ASN A 28 2.84 -9.58 24.95
C ASN A 28 2.88 -8.54 23.83
N ALA A 29 2.97 -7.27 24.20
CA ALA A 29 2.98 -6.17 23.25
C ALA A 29 4.15 -6.21 22.24
N ALA A 30 5.30 -6.80 22.62
CA ALA A 30 6.44 -6.93 21.71
C ALA A 30 6.17 -7.99 20.62
N GLU A 31 5.56 -9.11 21.00
CA GLU A 31 5.15 -10.14 20.04
C GLU A 31 4.05 -9.65 19.12
N GLU A 32 3.02 -8.97 19.64
CA GLU A 32 1.97 -8.34 18.86
C GLU A 32 2.56 -7.39 17.80
N LYS A 33 3.43 -6.48 18.24
CA LYS A 33 4.10 -5.54 17.34
C LYS A 33 4.93 -6.26 16.26
N ASN A 34 5.65 -7.33 16.63
CA ASN A 34 6.42 -8.13 15.69
C ASN A 34 5.50 -8.85 14.69
N PHE A 35 4.41 -9.43 15.16
CA PHE A 35 3.41 -10.07 14.32
C PHE A 35 2.87 -9.09 13.26
N LEU A 36 2.37 -7.94 13.69
CA LEU A 36 1.79 -6.93 12.80
C LEU A 36 2.82 -6.35 11.82
N LYS A 37 4.08 -6.21 12.23
CA LYS A 37 5.14 -5.62 11.39
C LYS A 37 5.77 -6.60 10.41
N ARG A 38 5.92 -7.86 10.82
CA ARG A 38 6.70 -8.87 10.06
C ARG A 38 5.85 -9.84 9.26
N THR A 39 4.52 -9.81 9.41
CA THR A 39 3.60 -10.60 8.58
C THR A 39 2.79 -9.71 7.66
N THR A 40 2.29 -10.28 6.57
CA THR A 40 1.40 -9.58 5.63
C THR A 40 0.11 -10.37 5.46
N SER A 41 -1.01 -9.68 5.72
CA SER A 41 -2.37 -10.20 5.50
C SER A 41 -3.27 -9.10 4.95
N GLY A 42 -4.42 -9.43 4.45
CA GLY A 42 -5.43 -8.45 4.05
C GLY A 42 -5.90 -7.60 5.23
N GLY A 43 -6.14 -8.22 6.39
CA GLY A 43 -6.44 -7.58 7.65
C GLY A 43 -5.87 -8.37 8.83
N ALA A 44 -5.87 -7.76 10.01
CA ALA A 44 -5.48 -8.43 11.25
C ALA A 44 -6.45 -8.12 12.39
N CYS A 45 -6.59 -9.05 13.33
CA CYS A 45 -7.34 -8.86 14.54
C CYS A 45 -6.53 -9.34 15.73
N VAL A 46 -6.54 -8.57 16.82
CA VAL A 46 -5.81 -8.85 18.05
C VAL A 46 -6.83 -9.23 19.12
N ASN A 47 -6.60 -10.38 19.75
CA ASN A 47 -7.43 -10.95 20.82
C ASN A 47 -8.91 -11.14 20.48
N ASP A 48 -9.20 -11.20 19.16
CA ASP A 48 -10.53 -11.52 18.65
C ASP A 48 -10.45 -12.06 17.23
N VAL A 49 -11.60 -12.47 16.68
CA VAL A 49 -11.73 -12.95 15.29
C VAL A 49 -12.79 -12.15 14.55
N MET A 50 -12.58 -11.92 13.26
CA MET A 50 -13.54 -11.34 12.32
C MET A 50 -13.97 -9.87 12.61
N PHE A 51 -13.78 -9.32 13.79
CA PHE A 51 -14.25 -7.98 14.15
C PHE A 51 -13.66 -6.86 13.29
N HIS A 52 -12.44 -7.01 12.74
CA HIS A 52 -11.88 -6.08 11.77
C HIS A 52 -12.73 -5.96 10.50
N MET A 53 -13.43 -7.03 10.10
CA MET A 53 -14.33 -7.06 8.96
C MET A 53 -15.66 -6.34 9.22
N LEU A 54 -16.10 -6.30 10.47
CA LEU A 54 -17.36 -5.67 10.87
C LEU A 54 -17.23 -4.15 11.05
N GLN A 55 -16.01 -3.64 11.10
CA GLN A 55 -15.76 -2.21 11.27
C GLN A 55 -15.94 -1.48 9.94
N LYS A 56 -16.94 -0.62 9.84
CA LYS A 56 -17.30 0.07 8.60
C LYS A 56 -16.23 1.06 8.12
N ASP A 57 -15.39 1.53 9.02
CA ASP A 57 -14.33 2.51 8.73
C ASP A 57 -12.95 1.88 8.49
N LEU A 58 -12.81 0.57 8.73
CA LEU A 58 -11.58 -0.16 8.42
C LEU A 58 -11.66 -0.75 7.01
N PRO A 59 -10.59 -0.62 6.20
CA PRO A 59 -10.55 -1.25 4.90
C PRO A 59 -10.59 -2.78 5.05
N PHE A 60 -11.42 -3.44 4.25
CA PHE A 60 -11.49 -4.89 4.18
C PHE A 60 -11.19 -5.36 2.76
N GLY A 61 -10.18 -6.20 2.62
CA GLY A 61 -9.76 -6.77 1.35
C GLY A 61 -8.54 -7.64 1.51
N GLY A 62 -8.25 -8.46 0.50
CA GLY A 62 -7.11 -9.35 0.46
C GLY A 62 -5.83 -8.69 -0.06
N VAL A 63 -4.73 -9.42 -0.04
CA VAL A 63 -3.44 -9.02 -0.59
C VAL A 63 -2.77 -10.17 -1.34
N GLY A 64 -2.39 -9.94 -2.59
CA GLY A 64 -1.82 -10.96 -3.45
C GLY A 64 -2.80 -12.13 -3.67
N PRO A 65 -2.46 -13.38 -3.29
CA PRO A 65 -3.34 -14.54 -3.52
C PRO A 65 -4.70 -14.47 -2.83
N SER A 66 -4.85 -13.70 -1.75
CA SER A 66 -6.11 -13.55 -1.02
C SER A 66 -7.02 -12.46 -1.58
N GLY A 67 -6.58 -11.66 -2.55
CA GLY A 67 -7.40 -10.67 -3.21
C GLY A 67 -6.65 -9.40 -3.61
N MET A 68 -7.37 -8.47 -4.22
CA MET A 68 -6.90 -7.13 -4.61
C MET A 68 -7.95 -6.09 -4.24
N GLY A 69 -7.46 -4.90 -3.84
CA GLY A 69 -8.32 -3.80 -3.44
C GLY A 69 -8.91 -3.99 -2.05
N ALA A 70 -9.64 -2.99 -1.62
CA ALA A 70 -10.33 -2.99 -0.34
C ALA A 70 -11.65 -2.23 -0.45
N TYR A 71 -12.59 -2.54 0.42
CA TYR A 71 -13.83 -1.79 0.55
C TYR A 71 -14.08 -1.44 2.01
N HIS A 72 -15.14 -0.79 2.33
CA HIS A 72 -15.52 -0.04 3.52
C HIS A 72 -14.98 1.39 3.53
N GLY A 73 -15.76 2.29 4.08
CA GLY A 73 -15.42 3.69 4.28
C GLY A 73 -14.84 4.36 3.04
N ILE A 74 -13.81 5.14 3.26
CA ILE A 74 -13.13 5.90 2.18
C ILE A 74 -12.44 5.00 1.15
N GLU A 75 -11.97 3.82 1.53
CA GLU A 75 -11.30 2.92 0.61
C GLU A 75 -12.32 2.28 -0.36
N GLY A 76 -13.52 1.95 0.11
CA GLY A 76 -14.62 1.54 -0.76
C GLY A 76 -15.01 2.65 -1.74
N PHE A 77 -15.13 3.88 -1.29
CA PHE A 77 -15.39 5.02 -2.17
C PHE A 77 -14.30 5.17 -3.25
N LYS A 78 -13.03 5.11 -2.88
CA LYS A 78 -11.91 5.18 -3.82
C LYS A 78 -11.92 4.04 -4.83
N THR A 79 -12.24 2.82 -4.38
CA THR A 79 -12.29 1.61 -5.24
C THR A 79 -13.31 1.75 -6.37
N PHE A 80 -14.46 2.38 -6.10
CA PHE A 80 -15.51 2.64 -7.10
C PHE A 80 -15.43 4.03 -7.75
N SER A 81 -14.35 4.76 -7.54
CA SER A 81 -14.15 6.10 -8.07
C SER A 81 -12.92 6.15 -8.99
N HIS A 82 -12.96 7.05 -9.96
CA HIS A 82 -11.81 7.33 -10.79
C HIS A 82 -11.16 8.66 -10.37
N ALA A 83 -9.93 8.61 -9.92
CA ALA A 83 -9.13 9.79 -9.61
C ALA A 83 -8.65 10.43 -10.92
N LYS A 84 -9.33 11.48 -11.37
CA LYS A 84 -8.97 12.23 -12.58
C LYS A 84 -7.87 13.23 -12.29
N ALA A 85 -6.67 12.99 -12.81
CA ALA A 85 -5.58 13.95 -12.75
C ALA A 85 -5.88 15.14 -13.71
N VAL A 86 -5.81 16.37 -13.19
CA VAL A 86 -6.00 17.59 -13.99
C VAL A 86 -4.78 18.50 -13.79
N PHE A 87 -4.00 18.67 -14.84
CA PHE A 87 -2.96 19.69 -14.90
C PHE A 87 -3.51 20.92 -15.63
N ARG A 88 -3.44 22.07 -14.98
CA ARG A 88 -3.82 23.34 -15.58
C ARG A 88 -2.59 24.23 -15.72
N GLN A 89 -2.18 24.44 -16.96
CA GLN A 89 -1.09 25.35 -17.24
C GLN A 89 -1.44 26.78 -16.84
N THR A 90 -0.50 27.48 -16.21
CA THR A 90 -0.63 28.92 -15.97
C THR A 90 -0.69 29.70 -17.30
N ARG A 91 -1.43 30.81 -17.30
CA ARG A 91 -1.48 31.70 -18.48
C ARG A 91 -0.27 32.62 -18.60
N ALA A 92 0.51 32.79 -17.51
CA ALA A 92 1.66 33.69 -17.48
C ALA A 92 2.86 33.18 -18.29
N PHE A 93 3.07 31.85 -18.34
CA PHE A 93 4.18 31.24 -19.08
C PHE A 93 3.89 29.77 -19.40
N ASN A 94 4.59 29.27 -20.42
CA ASN A 94 4.43 27.87 -20.83
C ASN A 94 5.46 26.99 -20.13
N VAL A 95 5.02 26.20 -19.14
CA VAL A 95 5.88 25.31 -18.34
C VAL A 95 6.59 24.29 -19.22
N ALA A 96 5.90 23.73 -20.23
CA ALA A 96 6.51 22.75 -21.13
C ALA A 96 7.62 23.37 -21.99
N LYS A 97 7.47 24.64 -22.39
CA LYS A 97 8.51 25.37 -23.12
C LYS A 97 9.73 25.66 -22.25
N LEU A 98 9.49 26.14 -21.02
CA LEU A 98 10.56 26.42 -20.05
C LEU A 98 11.32 25.13 -19.64
N GLY A 99 10.62 24.03 -19.52
CA GLY A 99 11.19 22.72 -19.21
C GLY A 99 11.88 22.01 -20.38
N GLY A 100 11.88 22.62 -21.59
CA GLY A 100 12.49 22.01 -22.75
C GLY A 100 11.72 20.80 -23.33
N PHE A 101 10.41 20.70 -23.03
CA PHE A 101 9.56 19.61 -23.53
C PHE A 101 8.91 19.92 -24.89
N LEU A 102 9.16 21.10 -25.45
CA LEU A 102 8.66 21.52 -26.76
C LEU A 102 9.81 21.89 -27.70
N PRO A 103 9.66 21.64 -29.05
CA PRO A 103 10.65 22.10 -30.02
C PRO A 103 10.81 23.64 -30.05
N PRO A 104 12.00 24.12 -30.47
CA PRO A 104 13.20 23.39 -30.78
C PRO A 104 13.89 22.84 -29.53
N TYR A 105 14.31 21.56 -29.61
CA TYR A 105 15.01 20.91 -28.51
C TYR A 105 16.45 21.40 -28.42
N GLY A 106 16.93 21.69 -27.20
CA GLY A 106 18.26 22.21 -26.91
C GLY A 106 18.71 21.88 -25.50
N GLU A 107 19.59 22.71 -24.93
CA GLU A 107 20.18 22.48 -23.62
C GLU A 107 19.15 22.26 -22.48
N ALA A 108 18.01 22.94 -22.52
CA ALA A 108 16.94 22.76 -21.56
C ALA A 108 16.36 21.33 -21.60
N SER A 109 16.20 20.78 -22.82
CA SER A 109 15.73 19.41 -23.05
C SER A 109 16.73 18.39 -22.54
N GLU A 110 18.01 18.58 -22.81
CA GLU A 110 19.10 17.72 -22.31
C GLU A 110 19.16 17.73 -20.77
N LYS A 111 19.04 18.91 -20.16
CA LYS A 111 18.97 19.03 -18.68
C LYS A 111 17.78 18.28 -18.10
N ALA A 112 16.61 18.41 -18.70
CA ALA A 112 15.39 17.73 -18.25
C ALA A 112 15.55 16.20 -18.33
N ILE A 113 16.09 15.68 -19.43
CA ILE A 113 16.35 14.24 -19.60
C ILE A 113 17.38 13.75 -18.58
N LYS A 114 18.51 14.46 -18.44
CA LYS A 114 19.57 14.11 -17.47
C LYS A 114 19.06 14.09 -16.03
N ALA A 115 18.13 14.99 -15.67
CA ALA A 115 17.52 15.02 -14.33
C ALA A 115 16.59 13.83 -14.05
N GLN A 116 15.92 13.33 -15.07
CA GLN A 116 15.02 12.15 -14.94
C GLN A 116 15.77 10.82 -14.93
N VAL A 117 16.92 10.74 -15.58
CA VAL A 117 17.73 9.52 -15.68
C VAL A 117 18.72 9.36 -14.52
N LYS A 118 19.05 10.43 -13.80
CA LYS A 118 19.84 10.35 -12.57
C LYS A 118 18.97 9.82 -11.42
N ARG A 119 18.95 8.49 -11.29
CA ARG A 119 18.59 7.77 -10.06
C ARG A 119 19.83 7.17 -9.43
#